data_4e06a33dc3ef729c32dd6e7c93d0a59a
#
_entry.id   4e06a33dc3ef729c32dd6e7c93d0a59a
#
_cell.length_a   1.000
_cell.length_b   1.000
_cell.length_c   1.000
_cell.angle_alpha   90.00
_cell.angle_beta   90.00
_cell.angle_gamma   90.00
#
_symmetry.space_group_name_H-M   'P 1'
#
loop_
_entity.id
_entity.type
_entity.pdbx_description
1 polymer ?
#
loop_
_entity_poly.entity_id
_entity_poly.type
_entity_poly.pdbx_seq_one_letter_code
_entity_poly.pdbx_strand_id
1 'polypeptide(L)'
;MVRQYDILRALALIFVVLLVAMTAESQVPTSADFAACNEEAPKAVKAGTASPTTDDRARADNLRADAKTALQYGGGKAIESSDPQIHGMSAEGATNAFYQAAYRSCMRRKGF
;
A
#
# COMPACT_ATOMS: atom_id res chain seq x y z
N MET A 1 -34.48 32.75 24.66
CA MET A 1 -34.69 32.27 23.30
C MET A 1 -33.40 32.16 22.49
N VAL A 2 -32.49 33.15 22.56
CA VAL A 2 -31.23 33.12 21.78
C VAL A 2 -30.31 31.96 22.17
N ARG A 3 -30.21 31.58 23.43
CA ARG A 3 -29.39 30.44 23.92
C ARG A 3 -29.81 29.07 23.39
N GLN A 4 -31.07 28.89 23.08
CA GLN A 4 -31.58 27.59 22.64
C GLN A 4 -31.23 27.30 21.17
N TYR A 5 -31.19 28.33 20.35
CA TYR A 5 -30.78 28.26 18.95
C TYR A 5 -29.27 28.03 18.80
N ASP A 6 -28.47 28.59 19.71
CA ASP A 6 -27.01 28.39 19.69
C ASP A 6 -26.62 26.93 20.07
N ILE A 7 -27.34 26.35 21.03
CA ILE A 7 -27.15 24.95 21.43
C ILE A 7 -27.55 24.00 20.28
N LEU A 8 -28.67 24.27 19.62
CA LEU A 8 -29.13 23.45 18.47
C LEU A 8 -28.17 23.53 17.28
N ARG A 9 -27.61 24.74 17.02
CA ARG A 9 -26.58 24.91 15.96
C ARG A 9 -25.29 24.20 16.30
N ALA A 10 -24.83 24.26 17.54
CA ALA A 10 -23.65 23.58 18.01
C ALA A 10 -23.80 22.07 17.92
N LEU A 11 -24.94 21.53 18.31
CA LEU A 11 -25.26 20.08 18.20
C LEU A 11 -25.33 19.62 16.73
N ALA A 12 -25.92 20.44 15.86
CA ALA A 12 -26.00 20.11 14.43
C ALA A 12 -24.58 20.07 13.78
N LEU A 13 -23.70 21.00 14.14
CA LEU A 13 -22.31 21.02 13.65
C LEU A 13 -21.51 19.82 14.15
N ILE A 14 -21.67 19.44 15.42
CA ILE A 14 -21.01 18.27 15.99
C ILE A 14 -21.50 16.98 15.29
N PHE A 15 -22.79 16.90 14.98
CA PHE A 15 -23.37 15.75 14.30
C PHE A 15 -22.87 15.61 12.87
N VAL A 16 -22.72 16.73 12.14
CA VAL A 16 -22.14 16.73 10.79
C VAL A 16 -20.67 16.31 10.79
N VAL A 17 -19.89 16.79 11.76
CA VAL A 17 -18.48 16.41 11.91
C VAL A 17 -18.32 14.92 12.22
N LEU A 18 -19.20 14.37 13.09
CA LEU A 18 -19.21 12.95 13.41
C LEU A 18 -19.60 12.07 12.21
N LEU A 19 -20.52 12.52 11.36
CA LEU A 19 -20.91 11.79 10.15
C LEU A 19 -19.78 11.72 9.11
N VAL A 20 -18.98 12.79 8.99
CA VAL A 20 -17.83 12.79 8.07
C VAL A 20 -16.71 11.87 8.56
N ALA A 21 -16.55 11.71 9.88
CA ALA A 21 -15.55 10.81 10.46
C ALA A 21 -15.89 9.31 10.28
N MET A 22 -17.14 8.97 9.98
CA MET A 22 -17.57 7.57 9.80
C MET A 22 -17.39 7.02 8.37
N THR A 23 -16.92 7.84 7.44
CA THR A 23 -16.66 7.41 6.04
C THR A 23 -15.22 6.97 5.79
N ALA A 24 -14.47 6.59 6.82
CA ALA A 24 -13.22 5.88 6.64
C ALA A 24 -13.51 4.43 6.20
N GLU A 25 -13.99 4.27 4.97
CA GLU A 25 -13.98 2.97 4.32
C GLU A 25 -12.53 2.52 4.21
N SER A 26 -12.24 1.32 4.71
CA SER A 26 -10.98 0.66 4.43
C SER A 26 -10.90 0.46 2.92
N GLN A 27 -10.14 1.31 2.24
CA GLN A 27 -9.96 1.22 0.80
C GLN A 27 -9.24 -0.09 0.47
N VAL A 28 -9.87 -0.89 -0.36
CA VAL A 28 -9.22 -2.06 -0.95
C VAL A 28 -8.38 -1.56 -2.13
N PRO A 29 -7.10 -1.93 -2.23
CA PRO A 29 -6.28 -1.54 -3.36
C PRO A 29 -6.88 -2.03 -4.68
N THR A 30 -6.84 -1.18 -5.69
CA THR A 30 -7.30 -1.50 -7.05
C THR A 30 -6.13 -1.91 -7.95
N SER A 31 -6.44 -2.50 -9.11
CA SER A 31 -5.42 -2.82 -10.12
C SER A 31 -4.65 -1.58 -10.59
N ALA A 32 -5.27 -0.41 -10.60
CA ALA A 32 -4.61 0.86 -10.91
C ALA A 32 -3.58 1.25 -9.84
N ASP A 33 -3.86 0.99 -8.55
CA ASP A 33 -2.93 1.23 -7.45
C ASP A 33 -1.71 0.31 -7.56
N PHE A 34 -1.92 -0.96 -7.85
CA PHE A 34 -0.82 -1.92 -8.06
C PHE A 34 0.05 -1.52 -9.25
N ALA A 35 -0.55 -1.16 -10.37
CA ALA A 35 0.18 -0.73 -11.55
C ALA A 35 1.01 0.53 -11.28
N ALA A 36 0.45 1.52 -10.61
CA ALA A 36 1.14 2.77 -10.27
C ALA A 36 2.34 2.51 -9.35
N CYS A 37 2.19 1.67 -8.32
CA CYS A 37 3.27 1.38 -7.39
C CYS A 37 4.35 0.46 -8.00
N ASN A 38 3.99 -0.46 -8.87
CA ASN A 38 4.96 -1.25 -9.66
C ASN A 38 5.72 -0.40 -10.67
N GLU A 39 5.15 0.68 -11.17
CA GLU A 39 5.83 1.64 -12.04
C GLU A 39 6.76 2.57 -11.25
N GLU A 40 6.32 3.03 -10.09
CA GLU A 40 7.11 3.92 -9.22
C GLU A 40 8.31 3.21 -8.59
N ALA A 41 8.16 1.96 -8.19
CA ALA A 41 9.17 1.22 -7.45
C ALA A 41 10.54 1.17 -8.16
N PRO A 42 10.66 0.78 -9.45
CA PRO A 42 11.95 0.77 -10.13
C PRO A 42 12.56 2.17 -10.29
N LYS A 43 11.74 3.21 -10.41
CA LYS A 43 12.22 4.60 -10.45
C LYS A 43 12.84 5.01 -9.12
N ALA A 44 12.22 4.67 -8.00
CA ALA A 44 12.74 4.94 -6.66
C ALA A 44 14.03 4.16 -6.38
N VAL A 45 14.11 2.90 -6.82
CA VAL A 45 15.35 2.10 -6.73
C VAL A 45 16.48 2.77 -7.51
N LYS A 46 16.22 3.18 -8.73
CA LYS A 46 17.20 3.85 -9.59
C LYS A 46 17.64 5.21 -9.04
N ALA A 47 16.72 5.94 -8.42
CA ALA A 47 17.00 7.22 -7.77
C ALA A 47 17.71 7.09 -6.41
N GLY A 48 17.80 5.87 -5.84
CA GLY A 48 18.41 5.63 -4.54
C GLY A 48 17.58 6.11 -3.36
N THR A 49 16.27 6.31 -3.54
CA THR A 49 15.36 6.80 -2.49
C THR A 49 14.69 5.69 -1.68
N ALA A 50 14.84 4.45 -2.11
CA ALA A 50 14.29 3.29 -1.40
C ALA A 50 15.21 2.88 -0.25
N SER A 51 14.61 2.63 0.93
CA SER A 51 15.32 2.21 2.14
C SER A 51 14.71 0.90 2.67
N PRO A 52 15.27 -0.26 2.27
CA PRO A 52 14.73 -1.56 2.70
C PRO A 52 14.97 -1.81 4.19
N THR A 53 13.95 -2.39 4.83
CA THR A 53 14.03 -2.91 6.19
C THR A 53 14.66 -4.31 6.21
N THR A 54 14.95 -4.83 7.40
CA THR A 54 15.40 -6.22 7.57
C THR A 54 14.36 -7.21 7.04
N ASP A 55 13.07 -6.92 7.26
CA ASP A 55 11.96 -7.76 6.77
C ASP A 55 11.87 -7.73 5.24
N ASP A 56 12.08 -6.59 4.61
CA ASP A 56 12.12 -6.48 3.15
C ASP A 56 13.25 -7.35 2.56
N ARG A 57 14.41 -7.35 3.21
CA ARG A 57 15.56 -8.17 2.80
C ARG A 57 15.27 -9.66 2.96
N ALA A 58 14.77 -10.08 4.12
CA ALA A 58 14.43 -11.48 4.38
C ALA A 58 13.37 -11.99 3.41
N ARG A 59 12.35 -11.19 3.13
CA ARG A 59 11.30 -11.55 2.17
C ARG A 59 11.85 -11.65 0.75
N ALA A 60 12.70 -10.73 0.33
CA ALA A 60 13.34 -10.78 -0.98
C ALA A 60 14.24 -12.03 -1.14
N ASP A 61 14.97 -12.39 -0.11
CA ASP A 61 15.82 -13.60 -0.11
C ASP A 61 14.99 -14.88 -0.23
N ASN A 62 13.88 -14.97 0.52
CA ASN A 62 12.96 -16.08 0.44
C ASN A 62 12.33 -16.18 -0.97
N LEU A 63 11.90 -15.08 -1.52
CA LEU A 63 11.31 -15.04 -2.86
C LEU A 63 12.32 -15.36 -3.96
N ARG A 64 13.59 -15.02 -3.78
CA ARG A 64 14.66 -15.47 -4.72
C ARG A 64 14.87 -16.97 -4.69
N ALA A 65 14.78 -17.59 -3.52
CA ALA A 65 14.84 -19.04 -3.40
C ALA A 65 13.64 -19.70 -4.08
N ASP A 66 12.45 -19.16 -3.90
CA ASP A 66 11.21 -19.65 -4.52
C ASP A 66 11.15 -19.35 -6.03
N ALA A 67 11.71 -18.22 -6.48
CA ALA A 67 11.72 -17.80 -7.87
C ALA A 67 12.49 -18.78 -8.78
N LYS A 68 13.51 -19.44 -8.27
CA LYS A 68 14.20 -20.52 -9.00
C LYS A 68 13.26 -21.68 -9.35
N THR A 69 12.26 -21.92 -8.52
CA THR A 69 11.22 -22.91 -8.75
C THR A 69 10.09 -22.36 -9.63
N ALA A 70 9.72 -21.10 -9.45
CA ALA A 70 8.64 -20.45 -10.17
C ALA A 70 8.98 -20.12 -11.63
N LEU A 71 10.23 -19.81 -11.95
CA LEU A 71 10.72 -19.63 -13.32
C LEU A 71 10.60 -20.90 -14.17
N GLN A 72 10.53 -22.07 -13.54
CA GLN A 72 10.29 -23.35 -14.18
C GLN A 72 8.82 -23.56 -14.58
N TYR A 73 7.89 -22.77 -14.02
CA TYR A 73 6.43 -22.91 -14.20
C TYR A 73 5.74 -21.69 -14.84
N GLY A 74 6.47 -20.81 -15.51
CA GLY A 74 5.91 -19.67 -16.25
C GLY A 74 5.64 -18.44 -15.37
N GLY A 75 6.69 -17.68 -15.08
CA GLY A 75 6.67 -16.49 -14.24
C GLY A 75 5.91 -15.30 -14.82
N GLY A 76 5.97 -14.20 -14.15
CA GLY A 76 5.38 -12.91 -14.53
C GLY A 76 4.09 -12.58 -13.79
N LYS A 77 3.84 -13.21 -12.66
CA LYS A 77 2.66 -12.96 -11.82
C LYS A 77 2.96 -11.94 -10.72
N ALA A 78 1.91 -11.27 -10.28
CA ALA A 78 1.94 -10.46 -9.08
C ALA A 78 1.94 -11.33 -7.82
N ILE A 79 2.53 -10.81 -6.75
CA ILE A 79 2.50 -11.46 -5.43
C ILE A 79 1.07 -11.43 -4.89
N GLU A 80 0.57 -12.57 -4.45
CA GLU A 80 -0.67 -12.68 -3.68
C GLU A 80 -0.34 -12.65 -2.20
N SER A 81 -0.96 -11.76 -1.46
CA SER A 81 -0.77 -11.60 -0.02
C SER A 81 -2.02 -11.02 0.63
N SER A 82 -2.25 -11.35 1.90
CA SER A 82 -3.24 -10.71 2.74
C SER A 82 -2.81 -9.30 3.20
N ASP A 83 -1.53 -8.98 3.10
CA ASP A 83 -0.99 -7.66 3.39
C ASP A 83 -1.19 -6.74 2.17
N PRO A 84 -2.02 -5.68 2.29
CA PRO A 84 -2.30 -4.77 1.18
C PRO A 84 -1.05 -4.01 0.69
N GLN A 85 0.00 -3.91 1.50
CA GLN A 85 1.26 -3.27 1.10
C GLN A 85 2.15 -4.18 0.26
N ILE A 86 1.85 -5.46 0.17
CA ILE A 86 2.62 -6.47 -0.57
C ILE A 86 1.83 -7.02 -1.75
N HIS A 87 0.53 -7.18 -1.57
CA HIS A 87 -0.36 -7.70 -2.60
C HIS A 87 -0.27 -6.88 -3.89
N GLY A 88 -0.19 -7.56 -5.00
CA GLY A 88 -0.08 -6.92 -6.32
C GLY A 88 1.33 -6.49 -6.72
N MET A 89 2.34 -6.64 -5.84
CA MET A 89 3.74 -6.39 -6.19
C MET A 89 4.19 -7.32 -7.31
N SER A 90 4.95 -6.80 -8.27
CA SER A 90 5.59 -7.64 -9.31
C SER A 90 6.46 -8.71 -8.67
N ALA A 91 6.25 -9.97 -9.04
CA ALA A 91 7.03 -11.10 -8.52
C ALA A 91 8.52 -10.95 -8.83
N GLU A 92 8.86 -10.46 -10.02
CA GLU A 92 10.24 -10.17 -10.40
C GLU A 92 10.85 -9.07 -9.53
N GLY A 93 10.13 -7.96 -9.34
CA GLY A 93 10.57 -6.85 -8.49
C GLY A 93 10.70 -7.25 -7.03
N ALA A 94 9.84 -8.11 -6.54
CA ALA A 94 9.82 -8.57 -5.15
C ALA A 94 11.08 -9.33 -4.72
N THR A 95 11.88 -9.84 -5.66
CA THR A 95 13.18 -10.44 -5.37
C THR A 95 14.26 -9.41 -4.98
N ASN A 96 13.97 -8.14 -5.13
CA ASN A 96 14.84 -7.02 -4.79
C ASN A 96 14.28 -6.30 -3.56
N ALA A 97 15.04 -6.25 -2.47
CA ALA A 97 14.63 -5.61 -1.22
C ALA A 97 14.33 -4.10 -1.38
N PHE A 98 15.06 -3.40 -2.22
CA PHE A 98 14.83 -1.97 -2.51
C PHE A 98 13.52 -1.76 -3.25
N TYR A 99 13.20 -2.64 -4.20
CA TYR A 99 11.91 -2.60 -4.89
C TYR A 99 10.75 -2.83 -3.91
N GLN A 100 10.87 -3.82 -3.02
CA GLN A 100 9.88 -4.06 -1.99
C GLN A 100 9.65 -2.83 -1.10
N ALA A 101 10.72 -2.20 -0.63
CA ALA A 101 10.63 -1.01 0.20
C ALA A 101 9.93 0.14 -0.53
N ALA A 102 10.27 0.36 -1.80
CA ALA A 102 9.67 1.40 -2.63
C ALA A 102 8.19 1.13 -2.92
N TYR A 103 7.82 -0.10 -3.26
CA TYR A 103 6.44 -0.51 -3.49
C TYR A 103 5.58 -0.33 -2.24
N ARG A 104 6.05 -0.81 -1.09
CA ARG A 104 5.35 -0.66 0.20
C ARG A 104 5.20 0.81 0.60
N SER A 105 6.22 1.63 0.37
CA SER A 105 6.15 3.07 0.61
C SER A 105 5.09 3.73 -0.26
N CYS A 106 5.00 3.36 -1.54
CA CYS A 106 3.96 3.83 -2.46
C CYS A 106 2.56 3.44 -1.96
N MET A 107 2.35 2.19 -1.59
CA MET A 107 1.05 1.71 -1.09
C MET A 107 0.65 2.43 0.21
N ARG A 108 1.58 2.65 1.14
CA ARG A 108 1.31 3.42 2.36
C ARG A 108 0.89 4.86 2.07
N ARG A 109 1.52 5.53 1.10
CA ARG A 109 1.11 6.90 0.70
C ARG A 109 -0.28 6.92 0.10
N LYS A 110 -0.75 5.82 -0.47
CA LYS A 110 -2.12 5.66 -0.97
C LYS A 110 -3.15 5.33 0.11
N GLY A 111 -2.70 5.03 1.34
CA GLY A 111 -3.57 4.75 2.48
C GLY A 111 -3.77 3.27 2.81
N PHE A 112 -2.90 2.38 2.30
CA PHE A 112 -2.96 0.94 2.55
C PHE A 112 -1.97 0.47 3.60
#